data_7a239431aaf41fcddebf9c6d3cd606da
#
_entry.id   7a239431aaf41fcddebf9c6d3cd606da
#
_cell.length_a   1.000
_cell.length_b   1.000
_cell.length_c   1.000
_cell.angle_alpha   90.00
_cell.angle_beta   90.00
_cell.angle_gamma   90.00
#
_symmetry.space_group_name_H-M   'P 1'
#
loop_
_entity.id
_entity.type
_entity.pdbx_description
1 polymer ?
#
loop_
_entity_poly.entity_id
_entity_poly.type
_entity_poly.pdbx_seq_one_letter_code
_entity_poly.pdbx_strand_id
1 'polypeptide(L)'
;MNSQGQVAYDPEKVILPGSTIGILGGGQLGRMLALAGSHMGYRFAVLDPTPDCPCGQVAGRQIVAAYSDADAAGQLAAFSDVITYEFEN
;
A
#
# COMPACT_ATOMS: atom_id res chain seq x y z
N MET A 1 13.28 13.52 -1.34
CA MET A 1 12.29 14.29 -0.61
C MET A 1 12.76 15.70 -0.41
N ASN A 2 11.90 16.62 -0.58
CA ASN A 2 12.26 18.00 -0.34
C ASN A 2 11.94 18.39 1.10
N SER A 3 12.27 19.61 1.44
CA SER A 3 12.18 20.09 2.83
C SER A 3 10.76 20.20 3.35
N GLN A 4 9.77 20.15 2.50
CA GLN A 4 8.38 20.25 2.91
C GLN A 4 7.77 18.93 3.32
N GLY A 5 8.54 17.86 3.37
CA GLY A 5 8.04 16.56 3.77
C GLY A 5 7.26 15.85 2.70
N GLN A 6 7.01 16.46 1.57
CA GLN A 6 6.37 15.77 0.47
C GLN A 6 7.43 15.03 -0.34
N VAL A 7 7.01 13.96 -0.96
CA VAL A 7 7.90 13.18 -1.79
C VAL A 7 8.11 13.94 -3.09
N ALA A 8 9.33 14.39 -3.32
CA ALA A 8 9.71 14.96 -4.58
C ALA A 8 10.13 13.84 -5.52
N TYR A 9 9.99 14.06 -6.79
CA TYR A 9 10.48 13.09 -7.76
C TYR A 9 11.99 12.89 -7.55
N ASP A 10 12.39 11.67 -7.36
CA ASP A 10 13.78 11.30 -7.19
C ASP A 10 14.09 10.22 -8.23
N PRO A 11 14.83 10.56 -9.28
CA PRO A 11 15.10 9.58 -10.33
C PRO A 11 15.94 8.40 -9.87
N GLU A 12 16.56 8.49 -8.69
CA GLU A 12 17.31 7.37 -8.14
C GLU A 12 16.46 6.44 -7.30
N LYS A 13 15.22 6.82 -7.01
CA LYS A 13 14.30 5.99 -6.23
C LYS A 13 13.22 5.43 -7.14
N VAL A 14 13.64 4.71 -8.14
CA VAL A 14 12.71 4.09 -9.08
C VAL A 14 12.08 2.87 -8.42
N ILE A 15 10.75 2.78 -8.48
CA ILE A 15 10.03 1.63 -7.97
C ILE A 15 9.97 0.60 -9.09
N LEU A 16 10.78 -0.42 -8.97
CA LEU A 16 10.92 -1.45 -10.00
C LEU A 16 9.92 -2.59 -9.77
N PRO A 17 9.54 -3.31 -10.83
CA PRO A 17 8.76 -4.54 -10.67
C PRO A 17 9.43 -5.46 -9.65
N GLY A 18 8.61 -6.11 -8.83
CA GLY A 18 9.08 -6.87 -7.69
C GLY A 18 9.03 -6.10 -6.38
N SER A 19 8.96 -4.77 -6.45
CA SER A 19 8.79 -3.94 -5.27
C SER A 19 7.40 -4.14 -4.66
N THR A 20 7.28 -3.84 -3.38
CA THR A 20 6.01 -3.94 -2.66
C THR A 20 5.42 -2.56 -2.45
N ILE A 21 4.16 -2.43 -2.84
CA ILE A 21 3.38 -1.22 -2.64
C ILE A 21 2.44 -1.46 -1.46
N GLY A 22 2.56 -0.63 -0.43
CA GLY A 22 1.67 -0.68 0.72
C GLY A 22 0.48 0.22 0.49
N ILE A 23 -0.72 -0.27 0.83
CA ILE A 23 -1.95 0.47 0.65
C ILE A 23 -2.62 0.66 2.00
N LEU A 24 -2.90 1.90 2.35
CA LEU A 24 -3.75 2.23 3.48
C LEU A 24 -5.16 2.39 2.96
N GLY A 25 -6.03 1.44 3.30
CA GLY A 25 -7.40 1.42 2.82
C GLY A 25 -7.64 0.34 1.77
N GLY A 26 -8.41 -0.67 2.13
CA GLY A 26 -8.56 -1.89 1.34
C GLY A 26 -9.87 -2.01 0.58
N GLY A 27 -10.49 -0.89 0.18
CA GLY A 27 -11.74 -0.92 -0.57
C GLY A 27 -11.53 -1.27 -2.04
N GLN A 28 -12.55 -0.95 -2.84
CA GLN A 28 -12.54 -1.33 -4.25
C GLN A 28 -11.45 -0.63 -5.07
N LEU A 29 -11.15 0.63 -4.74
CA LEU A 29 -10.07 1.32 -5.45
C LEU A 29 -8.74 0.65 -5.20
N GLY A 30 -8.47 0.28 -3.95
CA GLY A 30 -7.26 -0.46 -3.61
C GLY A 30 -7.21 -1.80 -4.32
N ARG A 31 -8.34 -2.50 -4.40
CA ARG A 31 -8.42 -3.76 -5.12
C ARG A 31 -8.08 -3.58 -6.61
N MET A 32 -8.63 -2.55 -7.23
CA MET A 32 -8.35 -2.28 -8.64
C MET A 32 -6.88 -1.98 -8.87
N LEU A 33 -6.29 -1.17 -7.97
CA LEU A 33 -4.86 -0.87 -8.04
C LEU A 33 -4.02 -2.12 -7.90
N ALA A 34 -4.35 -2.98 -6.94
CA ALA A 34 -3.59 -4.21 -6.71
C ALA A 34 -3.68 -5.15 -7.90
N LEU A 35 -4.86 -5.28 -8.50
CA LEU A 35 -5.01 -6.12 -9.68
C LEU A 35 -4.20 -5.58 -10.85
N ALA A 36 -4.30 -4.28 -11.12
CA ALA A 36 -3.57 -3.68 -12.23
C ALA A 36 -2.05 -3.76 -12.00
N GLY A 37 -1.61 -3.44 -10.78
CA GLY A 37 -0.19 -3.44 -10.47
C GLY A 37 0.42 -4.83 -10.46
N SER A 38 -0.36 -5.83 -10.06
CA SER A 38 0.12 -7.22 -10.05
C SER A 38 0.45 -7.70 -11.46
N HIS A 39 -0.33 -7.25 -12.44
CA HIS A 39 -0.02 -7.56 -13.84
C HIS A 39 1.31 -6.96 -14.29
N MET A 40 1.73 -5.90 -13.64
CA MET A 40 3.01 -5.25 -13.95
C MET A 40 4.15 -5.77 -13.08
N GLY A 41 3.89 -6.77 -12.24
CA GLY A 41 4.92 -7.40 -11.43
C GLY A 41 5.11 -6.82 -10.05
N TYR A 42 4.26 -5.90 -9.61
CA TYR A 42 4.36 -5.35 -8.26
C TYR A 42 3.65 -6.24 -7.26
N ARG A 43 4.13 -6.20 -6.02
CA ARG A 43 3.51 -6.88 -4.90
C ARG A 43 2.75 -5.85 -4.07
N PHE A 44 1.73 -6.31 -3.35
CA PHE A 44 0.89 -5.41 -2.57
C PHE A 44 0.72 -5.93 -1.15
N ALA A 45 0.75 -5.00 -0.22
CA ALA A 45 0.36 -5.22 1.17
C ALA A 45 -0.67 -4.15 1.51
N VAL A 46 -1.68 -4.51 2.29
CA VAL A 46 -2.76 -3.58 2.61
C VAL A 46 -3.02 -3.57 4.10
N LEU A 47 -3.36 -2.40 4.64
CA LEU A 47 -3.85 -2.25 6.00
C LEU A 47 -5.30 -1.78 5.95
N ASP A 48 -6.18 -2.53 6.56
CA ASP A 48 -7.60 -2.22 6.62
C ASP A 48 -8.20 -2.89 7.84
N PRO A 49 -9.10 -2.23 8.58
CA PRO A 49 -9.70 -2.83 9.76
C PRO A 49 -10.65 -3.99 9.45
N THR A 50 -11.10 -4.11 8.22
CA THR A 50 -12.04 -5.16 7.83
C THR A 50 -11.28 -6.39 7.36
N PRO A 51 -11.40 -7.54 8.04
CA PRO A 51 -10.77 -8.77 7.57
C PRO A 51 -11.26 -9.13 6.17
N ASP A 52 -10.35 -9.65 5.36
CA ASP A 52 -10.68 -10.09 4.00
C ASP A 52 -11.37 -9.00 3.18
N CYS A 53 -10.87 -7.77 3.31
CA CYS A 53 -11.40 -6.63 2.57
C CYS A 53 -11.18 -6.81 1.06
N PRO A 54 -11.88 -6.04 0.22
CA PRO A 54 -11.75 -6.20 -1.23
C PRO A 54 -10.31 -6.22 -1.73
N CYS A 55 -9.48 -5.29 -1.27
CA CYS A 55 -8.07 -5.28 -1.64
C CYS A 55 -7.32 -6.47 -1.03
N GLY A 56 -7.64 -6.82 0.21
CA GLY A 56 -6.98 -7.92 0.90
C GLY A 56 -7.16 -9.26 0.20
N GLN A 57 -8.26 -9.42 -0.52
CA GLN A 57 -8.52 -10.66 -1.25
C GLN A 57 -7.55 -10.88 -2.39
N VAL A 58 -6.94 -9.83 -2.91
CA VAL A 58 -6.04 -9.91 -4.06
C VAL A 58 -4.62 -9.47 -3.74
N ALA A 59 -4.40 -8.83 -2.59
CA ALA A 59 -3.07 -8.47 -2.16
C ALA A 59 -2.35 -9.70 -1.59
N GLY A 60 -1.04 -9.67 -1.61
CA GLY A 60 -0.25 -10.77 -1.05
C GLY A 60 -0.30 -10.81 0.47
N ARG A 61 -0.64 -9.71 1.12
CA ARG A 61 -0.67 -9.63 2.58
C ARG A 61 -1.66 -8.56 3.01
N GLN A 62 -2.41 -8.88 4.05
CA GLN A 62 -3.24 -7.88 4.71
C GLN A 62 -2.90 -7.80 6.18
N ILE A 63 -2.80 -6.57 6.70
CA ILE A 63 -2.73 -6.29 8.13
C ILE A 63 -4.10 -5.80 8.54
N VAL A 64 -4.75 -6.53 9.45
CA VAL A 64 -6.07 -6.17 9.94
C VAL A 64 -5.89 -5.33 11.20
N ALA A 65 -6.09 -4.03 11.06
CA ALA A 65 -5.90 -3.10 12.17
C ALA A 65 -6.59 -1.79 11.85
N ALA A 66 -6.85 -0.99 12.90
CA ALA A 66 -7.36 0.35 12.71
C ALA A 66 -6.32 1.22 12.03
N TYR A 67 -6.77 2.21 11.26
CA TYR A 67 -5.85 3.14 10.60
C TYR A 67 -5.04 3.96 11.59
N SER A 68 -5.55 4.14 12.80
CA SER A 68 -4.85 4.87 13.85
C SER A 68 -3.83 4.03 14.62
N ASP A 69 -3.73 2.74 14.30
CA ASP A 69 -2.77 1.84 14.96
C ASP A 69 -1.37 2.10 14.40
N ALA A 70 -0.56 2.83 15.17
CA ALA A 70 0.77 3.23 14.72
C ALA A 70 1.69 2.02 14.53
N ASP A 71 1.55 0.99 15.36
CA ASP A 71 2.37 -0.21 15.21
C ASP A 71 2.06 -0.93 13.92
N ALA A 72 0.77 -1.06 13.60
CA ALA A 72 0.36 -1.71 12.36
C ALA A 72 0.81 -0.91 11.15
N ALA A 73 0.69 0.41 11.20
CA ALA A 73 1.17 1.27 10.12
C ALA A 73 2.69 1.12 9.94
N GLY A 74 3.42 0.99 11.04
CA GLY A 74 4.85 0.74 10.99
C GLY A 74 5.19 -0.59 10.35
N GLN A 75 4.38 -1.62 10.61
CA GLN A 75 4.56 -2.92 9.98
C GLN A 75 4.33 -2.82 8.47
N LEU A 76 3.28 -2.12 8.07
CA LEU A 76 3.02 -1.92 6.63
C LEU A 76 4.20 -1.22 5.98
N ALA A 77 4.72 -0.18 6.61
CA ALA A 77 5.87 0.55 6.09
C ALA A 77 7.10 -0.35 5.97
N ALA A 78 7.30 -1.23 6.93
CA ALA A 78 8.45 -2.13 6.92
C ALA A 78 8.40 -3.12 5.76
N PHE A 79 7.21 -3.53 5.33
CA PHE A 79 7.04 -4.44 4.19
C PHE A 79 7.04 -3.75 2.85
N SER A 80 6.95 -2.42 2.83
CA SER A 80 6.60 -1.69 1.61
C SER A 80 7.74 -0.81 1.16
N ASP A 81 7.92 -0.72 -0.15
CA ASP A 81 8.87 0.21 -0.75
C ASP A 81 8.25 1.58 -0.93
N VAL A 82 6.93 1.62 -1.05
CA VAL A 82 6.17 2.86 -1.15
C VAL A 82 4.78 2.62 -0.57
N ILE A 83 4.17 3.66 0.00
CA ILE A 83 2.84 3.57 0.58
C ILE A 83 1.93 4.59 -0.09
N THR A 84 0.71 4.17 -0.38
CA THR A 84 -0.32 5.04 -0.92
C THR A 84 -1.60 4.90 -0.13
N TYR A 85 -2.48 5.88 -0.26
CA TYR A 85 -3.80 5.89 0.36
C TYR A 85 -4.83 5.58 -0.70
N GLU A 86 -5.79 4.74 -0.36
CA GLU A 86 -6.90 4.44 -1.24
C GLU A 86 -8.19 4.46 -0.45
N PHE A 87 -8.53 5.64 0.06
CA PHE A 87 -9.78 5.83 0.79
C PHE A 87 -10.85 6.33 -0.16
N GLU A 88 -12.03 5.76 0.00
CA GLU A 88 -13.23 6.21 -0.68
C GLU A 88 -14.05 7.05 0.28
N ASN A 89 -14.51 8.20 -0.16
CA ASN A 89 -15.37 9.07 0.63
C ASN A 89 -16.78 9.05 0.09
#